data_ebf9557a556304bb6e14636e0089ec9e
#
_entry.id   ebf9557a556304bb6e14636e0089ec9e
#
_cell.length_a   1.000
_cell.length_b   1.000
_cell.length_c   1.000
_cell.angle_alpha   90.00
_cell.angle_beta   90.00
_cell.angle_gamma   90.00
#
_symmetry.space_group_name_H-M   'P 1'
#
loop_
_entity.id
_entity.type
_entity.pdbx_description
1 polymer ?
#
loop_
_entity_poly.entity_id
_entity_poly.type
_entity_poly.pdbx_seq_one_letter_code
_entity_poly.pdbx_strand_id
1 'polypeptide(L)'
;NTLTQERHHCIVIGGGNEGNAAHHYHGELTRQQPSQNVEIRVGGEMGGFVMDFWGGVPYIYTVTIRSPGGESIQWINPQLRKPQEFTFIFERTRIIVEYLVVEQNSGAELVRFRMERPTPGIWTISVRTAVDVVNGSFDMWLPITQFLESEVIFLEPTPYTTITEPGYVHRSITATAYNDANRSFYANSGRGYARDGYVKPDIAAPGVNVSTIMGSMTGTSMAAAITAGGVAQIMQWAVVDGNNVLADSFTMRNYLIRGARREATMSYPNREWGYG
;
A
#
# COMPACT_ATOMS: atom_id res chain seq x y z
N ASN A 1 11.74 10.20 8.45
CA ASN A 1 11.71 10.04 9.93
C ASN A 1 12.42 11.17 10.71
N THR A 2 13.30 11.97 10.11
CA THR A 2 14.06 13.02 10.83
C THR A 2 13.13 14.10 11.37
N LEU A 3 12.27 14.69 10.53
CA LEU A 3 11.32 15.72 10.95
C LEU A 3 10.33 15.28 12.04
N THR A 4 9.91 14.01 12.05
CA THR A 4 9.00 13.49 13.07
C THR A 4 9.65 13.22 14.43
N GLN A 5 10.97 13.38 14.52
CA GLN A 5 11.74 13.27 15.76
C GLN A 5 11.98 14.65 16.41
N GLU A 6 11.80 15.72 15.65
CA GLU A 6 11.95 17.07 16.15
C GLU A 6 10.78 17.46 17.06
N ARG A 7 11.08 18.18 18.12
CA ARG A 7 10.06 18.73 19.03
C ARG A 7 9.21 19.77 18.31
N HIS A 8 7.96 19.88 18.71
CA HIS A 8 7.00 20.86 18.17
C HIS A 8 6.68 20.66 16.68
N HIS A 9 7.07 19.52 16.10
CA HIS A 9 6.70 19.13 14.75
C HIS A 9 5.74 17.94 14.77
N CYS A 10 4.73 18.00 13.92
CA CYS A 10 3.81 16.90 13.72
C CYS A 10 3.48 16.78 12.23
N ILE A 11 3.55 15.56 11.71
CA ILE A 11 3.23 15.27 10.32
C ILE A 11 1.98 14.41 10.30
N VAL A 12 0.96 14.91 9.60
CA VAL A 12 -0.30 14.19 9.37
C VAL A 12 -0.38 13.83 7.89
N ILE A 13 -0.74 12.60 7.60
CA ILE A 13 -0.73 12.01 6.26
C ILE A 13 -2.08 11.35 6.00
N GLY A 14 -2.63 11.53 4.79
CA GLY A 14 -3.78 10.76 4.34
C GLY A 14 -3.38 9.32 3.97
N GLY A 15 -4.24 8.36 4.29
CA GLY A 15 -3.97 6.94 4.03
C GLY A 15 -4.01 6.54 2.55
N GLY A 16 -4.26 7.48 1.62
CA GLY A 16 -4.43 7.19 0.19
C GLY A 16 -5.84 6.76 -0.18
N ASN A 17 -6.13 6.71 -1.47
CA ASN A 17 -7.47 6.42 -2.00
C ASN A 17 -7.49 5.17 -2.89
N GLU A 18 -6.61 4.22 -2.64
CA GLU A 18 -6.42 2.99 -3.44
C GLU A 18 -7.07 1.74 -2.82
N GLY A 19 -7.81 1.89 -1.71
CA GLY A 19 -8.37 0.76 -0.96
C GLY A 19 -9.35 -0.13 -1.75
N ASN A 20 -9.94 0.40 -2.81
CA ASN A 20 -10.85 -0.33 -3.70
C ASN A 20 -10.36 -0.36 -5.16
N ALA A 21 -9.09 -0.01 -5.41
CA ALA A 21 -8.53 0.06 -6.76
C ALA A 21 -8.09 -1.31 -7.33
N ALA A 22 -8.12 -2.35 -6.50
CA ALA A 22 -7.63 -3.69 -6.88
C ALA A 22 -6.12 -3.71 -7.24
N HIS A 23 -5.32 -2.88 -6.57
CA HIS A 23 -3.90 -2.68 -6.85
C HIS A 23 -2.98 -3.41 -5.88
N HIS A 24 -3.51 -4.20 -4.97
CA HIS A 24 -2.72 -5.04 -4.06
C HIS A 24 -3.17 -6.50 -4.14
N TYR A 25 -2.20 -7.39 -4.20
CA TYR A 25 -2.38 -8.84 -4.12
C TYR A 25 -1.52 -9.40 -3.00
N HIS A 26 -2.09 -10.29 -2.18
CA HIS A 26 -1.36 -11.05 -1.17
C HIS A 26 -1.45 -12.53 -1.48
N GLY A 27 -0.32 -13.22 -1.48
CA GLY A 27 -0.23 -14.65 -1.75
C GLY A 27 0.47 -15.43 -0.64
N GLU A 28 0.07 -16.68 -0.47
CA GLU A 28 0.66 -17.61 0.47
C GLU A 28 1.06 -18.90 -0.24
N LEU A 29 2.29 -19.36 0.00
CA LEU A 29 2.81 -20.62 -0.50
C LEU A 29 2.98 -21.60 0.65
N THR A 30 2.48 -22.80 0.47
CA THR A 30 2.58 -23.88 1.46
C THR A 30 3.16 -25.13 0.82
N ARG A 31 3.45 -26.17 1.62
CA ARG A 31 3.87 -27.46 1.09
C ARG A 31 2.84 -28.12 0.16
N GLN A 32 1.54 -27.90 0.42
CA GLN A 32 0.45 -28.42 -0.39
C GLN A 32 0.23 -27.55 -1.65
N GLN A 33 0.54 -26.28 -1.58
CA GLN A 33 0.43 -25.31 -2.68
C GLN A 33 1.76 -24.57 -2.84
N PRO A 34 2.78 -25.20 -3.47
CA PRO A 34 4.13 -24.64 -3.57
C PRO A 34 4.25 -23.56 -4.66
N SER A 35 3.21 -23.33 -5.44
CA SER A 35 3.14 -22.28 -6.45
C SER A 35 1.76 -21.65 -6.49
N GLN A 36 1.71 -20.38 -6.88
CA GLN A 36 0.47 -19.62 -7.02
C GLN A 36 0.50 -18.77 -8.28
N ASN A 37 -0.64 -18.71 -8.98
CA ASN A 37 -0.83 -17.86 -10.14
C ASN A 37 -1.47 -16.55 -9.71
N VAL A 38 -0.92 -15.45 -10.17
CA VAL A 38 -1.45 -14.10 -9.97
C VAL A 38 -1.88 -13.57 -11.33
N GLU A 39 -3.15 -13.30 -11.49
CA GLU A 39 -3.72 -12.80 -12.73
C GLU A 39 -3.91 -11.28 -12.67
N ILE A 40 -3.42 -10.61 -13.72
CA ILE A 40 -3.44 -9.16 -13.87
C ILE A 40 -4.17 -8.84 -15.18
N ARG A 41 -5.23 -8.06 -15.09
CA ARG A 41 -5.93 -7.56 -16.27
C ARG A 41 -5.36 -6.21 -16.67
N VAL A 42 -4.90 -6.09 -17.91
CA VAL A 42 -4.57 -4.85 -18.58
C VAL A 42 -5.77 -4.48 -19.46
N GLY A 43 -6.44 -3.37 -19.15
CA GLY A 43 -7.73 -3.02 -19.74
C GLY A 43 -7.64 -2.36 -21.12
N GLY A 44 -6.54 -1.71 -21.46
CA GLY A 44 -6.36 -1.01 -22.73
C GLY A 44 -4.89 -0.81 -23.10
N GLU A 45 -4.66 -0.28 -24.28
CA GLU A 45 -3.30 0.10 -24.73
C GLU A 45 -2.73 1.21 -23.81
N MET A 46 -1.46 1.09 -23.49
CA MET A 46 -0.73 2.03 -22.63
C MET A 46 0.77 1.97 -22.90
N GLY A 47 1.50 3.02 -22.52
CA GLY A 47 2.97 3.08 -22.65
C GLY A 47 3.68 2.07 -21.76
N GLY A 48 3.13 1.80 -20.59
CA GLY A 48 3.63 0.82 -19.65
C GLY A 48 3.38 1.16 -18.19
N PHE A 49 3.78 0.25 -17.31
CA PHE A 49 3.72 0.44 -15.85
C PHE A 49 4.82 -0.34 -15.14
N VAL A 50 5.04 -0.03 -13.87
CA VAL A 50 5.96 -0.75 -12.99
C VAL A 50 5.15 -1.43 -11.90
N MET A 51 5.42 -2.70 -11.65
CA MET A 51 4.82 -3.48 -10.57
C MET A 51 5.92 -4.01 -9.67
N ASP A 52 5.72 -3.94 -8.37
CA ASP A 52 6.65 -4.45 -7.37
C ASP A 52 6.09 -5.71 -6.70
N PHE A 53 6.92 -6.73 -6.62
CA PHE A 53 6.70 -7.95 -5.86
C PHE A 53 7.63 -7.93 -4.66
N TRP A 54 7.10 -8.25 -3.49
CA TRP A 54 7.85 -8.33 -2.24
C TRP A 54 7.72 -9.72 -1.61
N GLY A 55 8.81 -10.47 -1.63
CA GLY A 55 8.87 -11.81 -1.02
C GLY A 55 9.04 -11.75 0.49
N GLY A 56 8.34 -12.65 1.19
CA GLY A 56 8.52 -12.85 2.63
C GLY A 56 9.80 -13.64 2.94
N VAL A 57 10.57 -13.16 3.92
CA VAL A 57 11.75 -13.87 4.40
C VAL A 57 11.37 -15.20 5.08
N PRO A 58 12.20 -16.25 5.02
CA PRO A 58 13.57 -16.26 4.48
C PRO A 58 13.68 -16.75 3.02
N TYR A 59 12.57 -16.80 2.29
CA TYR A 59 12.53 -17.41 0.98
C TYR A 59 12.99 -16.47 -0.14
N ILE A 60 13.55 -17.07 -1.19
CA ILE A 60 13.84 -16.45 -2.47
C ILE A 60 12.83 -16.99 -3.47
N TYR A 61 12.23 -16.11 -4.24
CA TYR A 61 11.14 -16.44 -5.15
C TYR A 61 11.62 -16.43 -6.60
N THR A 62 10.98 -17.26 -7.41
CA THR A 62 11.14 -17.29 -8.86
C THR A 62 9.78 -17.12 -9.52
N VAL A 63 9.77 -16.52 -10.69
CA VAL A 63 8.53 -16.22 -11.38
C VAL A 63 8.50 -16.78 -12.81
N THR A 64 7.33 -17.12 -13.29
CA THR A 64 7.01 -17.36 -14.70
C THR A 64 6.06 -16.28 -15.14
N ILE A 65 6.23 -15.73 -16.34
CA ILE A 65 5.31 -14.75 -16.90
C ILE A 65 4.66 -15.35 -18.14
N ARG A 66 3.32 -15.31 -18.19
CA ARG A 66 2.54 -15.73 -19.34
C ARG A 66 1.71 -14.58 -19.88
N SER A 67 1.77 -14.38 -21.19
CA SER A 67 1.02 -13.33 -21.90
C SER A 67 -0.43 -13.73 -22.16
N PRO A 68 -1.31 -12.79 -22.51
CA PRO A 68 -2.68 -13.05 -22.93
C PRO A 68 -2.77 -14.03 -24.14
N GLY A 69 -1.82 -13.97 -25.06
CA GLY A 69 -1.73 -14.88 -26.22
C GLY A 69 -1.17 -16.26 -25.90
N GLY A 70 -0.71 -16.48 -24.65
CA GLY A 70 -0.21 -17.76 -24.16
C GLY A 70 1.30 -17.96 -24.29
N GLU A 71 2.05 -16.98 -24.83
CA GLU A 71 3.52 -17.01 -24.80
C GLU A 71 4.00 -16.98 -23.34
N SER A 72 5.05 -17.72 -23.01
CA SER A 72 5.48 -17.90 -21.62
C SER A 72 7.00 -17.86 -21.47
N ILE A 73 7.49 -17.05 -20.54
CA ILE A 73 8.86 -17.01 -20.08
C ILE A 73 8.92 -17.76 -18.74
N GLN A 74 9.56 -18.93 -18.74
CA GLN A 74 9.54 -19.82 -17.58
C GLN A 74 10.73 -19.59 -16.66
N TRP A 75 10.46 -19.58 -15.38
CA TRP A 75 11.38 -19.60 -14.24
C TRP A 75 12.51 -18.58 -14.35
N ILE A 76 12.12 -17.33 -14.31
CA ILE A 76 13.05 -16.22 -14.18
C ILE A 76 13.65 -16.30 -12.76
N ASN A 77 14.92 -16.65 -12.69
CA ASN A 77 15.64 -16.74 -11.42
C ASN A 77 16.35 -15.43 -11.10
N PRO A 78 16.58 -15.14 -9.82
CA PRO A 78 17.36 -13.98 -9.40
C PRO A 78 18.73 -13.89 -10.09
N GLN A 79 19.00 -12.76 -10.70
CA GLN A 79 20.34 -12.39 -11.18
C GLN A 79 20.80 -11.15 -10.43
N LEU A 80 21.88 -11.28 -9.65
CA LEU A 80 22.39 -10.18 -8.86
C LEU A 80 22.88 -9.03 -9.74
N ARG A 81 22.35 -7.82 -9.50
CA ARG A 81 22.77 -6.56 -10.12
C ARG A 81 22.62 -6.48 -11.64
N LYS A 82 21.82 -7.33 -12.25
CA LYS A 82 21.58 -7.28 -13.68
C LYS A 82 20.09 -7.43 -14.00
N PRO A 83 19.44 -6.41 -14.56
CA PRO A 83 18.09 -6.54 -15.09
C PRO A 83 18.04 -7.60 -16.19
N GLN A 84 16.98 -8.38 -16.23
CA GLN A 84 16.71 -9.38 -17.25
C GLN A 84 15.62 -8.85 -18.17
N GLU A 85 15.86 -8.87 -19.48
CA GLU A 85 14.94 -8.33 -20.47
C GLU A 85 14.32 -9.47 -21.27
N PHE A 86 13.02 -9.44 -21.41
CA PHE A 86 12.22 -10.40 -22.17
C PHE A 86 11.31 -9.68 -23.13
N THR A 87 11.22 -10.20 -24.37
CA THR A 87 10.29 -9.68 -25.36
C THR A 87 9.30 -10.77 -25.73
N PHE A 88 8.03 -10.49 -25.54
CA PHE A 88 6.91 -11.32 -26.00
C PHE A 88 6.66 -10.96 -27.48
N ILE A 89 6.94 -11.91 -28.37
CA ILE A 89 7.02 -11.63 -29.81
C ILE A 89 5.63 -11.37 -30.40
N PHE A 90 4.63 -12.15 -29.97
CA PHE A 90 3.26 -12.03 -30.47
C PHE A 90 2.59 -10.76 -29.99
N GLU A 91 2.81 -10.37 -28.74
CA GLU A 91 2.24 -9.19 -28.12
C GLU A 91 3.06 -7.91 -28.35
N ARG A 92 4.31 -8.04 -28.79
CA ARG A 92 5.26 -6.92 -28.91
C ARG A 92 5.48 -6.18 -27.58
N THR A 93 5.26 -6.88 -26.47
CA THR A 93 5.46 -6.37 -25.11
C THR A 93 6.88 -6.69 -24.66
N ARG A 94 7.56 -5.71 -24.09
CA ARG A 94 8.86 -5.91 -23.43
C ARG A 94 8.69 -5.86 -21.92
N ILE A 95 9.26 -6.82 -21.23
CA ILE A 95 9.25 -6.87 -19.75
C ILE A 95 10.68 -6.90 -19.25
N ILE A 96 11.01 -5.98 -18.36
CA ILE A 96 12.30 -5.95 -17.67
C ILE A 96 12.04 -6.39 -16.23
N VAL A 97 12.73 -7.44 -15.80
CA VAL A 97 12.64 -8.01 -14.45
C VAL A 97 13.95 -7.75 -13.72
N GLU A 98 13.85 -7.05 -12.60
CA GLU A 98 15.00 -6.70 -11.75
C GLU A 98 14.80 -7.31 -10.36
N TYR A 99 15.80 -8.07 -9.91
CA TYR A 99 15.84 -8.69 -8.60
C TYR A 99 16.75 -7.94 -7.64
N LEU A 100 16.20 -7.50 -6.53
CA LEU A 100 16.93 -7.08 -5.35
C LEU A 100 16.70 -8.14 -4.26
N VAL A 101 17.57 -9.14 -4.21
CA VAL A 101 17.39 -10.33 -3.35
C VAL A 101 17.32 -9.98 -1.86
N VAL A 102 18.00 -8.91 -1.45
CA VAL A 102 17.94 -8.38 -0.09
C VAL A 102 17.82 -6.86 -0.18
N GLU A 103 16.62 -6.33 0.07
CA GLU A 103 16.42 -4.89 0.21
C GLU A 103 16.95 -4.43 1.57
N GLN A 104 17.76 -3.35 1.58
CA GLN A 104 18.61 -2.96 2.73
C GLN A 104 17.81 -2.63 4.01
N ASN A 105 16.59 -2.10 3.88
CA ASN A 105 15.83 -1.65 5.03
C ASN A 105 14.92 -2.75 5.60
N SER A 106 14.35 -3.59 4.73
CA SER A 106 13.39 -4.63 5.10
C SER A 106 14.01 -6.02 5.21
N GLY A 107 15.16 -6.24 4.57
CA GLY A 107 15.74 -7.56 4.41
C GLY A 107 14.97 -8.50 3.46
N ALA A 108 13.85 -8.04 2.91
CA ALA A 108 12.99 -8.82 2.03
C ALA A 108 13.49 -8.81 0.58
N GLU A 109 13.08 -9.81 -0.20
CA GLU A 109 13.29 -9.79 -1.64
C GLU A 109 12.32 -8.81 -2.30
N LEU A 110 12.84 -7.97 -3.20
CA LEU A 110 12.07 -7.13 -4.09
C LEU A 110 12.31 -7.57 -5.54
N VAL A 111 11.24 -7.89 -6.26
CA VAL A 111 11.28 -8.12 -7.71
C VAL A 111 10.46 -7.02 -8.38
N ARG A 112 11.11 -6.25 -9.22
CA ARG A 112 10.46 -5.18 -9.98
C ARG A 112 10.23 -5.60 -11.41
N PHE A 113 8.99 -5.48 -11.85
CA PHE A 113 8.57 -5.72 -13.23
C PHE A 113 8.29 -4.39 -13.89
N ARG A 114 9.03 -4.05 -14.92
CA ARG A 114 8.71 -2.93 -15.80
C ARG A 114 8.11 -3.50 -17.08
N MET A 115 6.83 -3.27 -17.27
CA MET A 115 6.10 -3.68 -18.47
C MET A 115 6.04 -2.50 -19.44
N GLU A 116 6.57 -2.67 -20.62
CA GLU A 116 6.58 -1.67 -21.69
C GLU A 116 5.62 -2.12 -22.79
N ARG A 117 4.64 -1.28 -23.10
CA ARG A 117 3.57 -1.53 -24.09
C ARG A 117 2.88 -2.88 -23.86
N PRO A 118 2.34 -3.13 -22.67
CA PRO A 118 1.66 -4.39 -22.40
C PRO A 118 0.41 -4.50 -23.27
N THR A 119 0.24 -5.63 -23.96
CA THR A 119 -0.98 -5.92 -24.71
C THR A 119 -2.16 -6.07 -23.74
N PRO A 120 -3.32 -5.47 -24.05
CA PRO A 120 -4.55 -5.68 -23.28
C PRO A 120 -4.93 -7.15 -23.17
N GLY A 121 -5.41 -7.54 -22.00
CA GLY A 121 -5.80 -8.92 -21.69
C GLY A 121 -5.31 -9.36 -20.29
N ILE A 122 -5.36 -10.66 -20.06
CA ILE A 122 -4.97 -11.24 -18.77
C ILE A 122 -3.53 -11.76 -18.87
N TRP A 123 -2.66 -11.14 -18.08
CA TRP A 123 -1.30 -11.58 -17.84
C TRP A 123 -1.27 -12.44 -16.58
N THR A 124 -0.53 -13.55 -16.59
CA THR A 124 -0.37 -14.42 -15.43
C THR A 124 1.07 -14.43 -14.97
N ILE A 125 1.28 -14.15 -13.68
CA ILE A 125 2.57 -14.34 -13.01
C ILE A 125 2.44 -15.52 -12.08
N SER A 126 3.15 -16.61 -12.40
CA SER A 126 3.23 -17.78 -11.51
C SER A 126 4.43 -17.61 -10.59
N VAL A 127 4.17 -17.70 -9.30
CA VAL A 127 5.16 -17.49 -8.23
C VAL A 127 5.45 -18.80 -7.54
N ARG A 128 6.71 -19.12 -7.29
CA ARG A 128 7.16 -20.20 -6.41
C ARG A 128 8.44 -19.80 -5.68
N THR A 129 8.77 -20.54 -4.64
CA THR A 129 10.09 -20.39 -3.98
C THR A 129 11.18 -21.18 -4.73
N ALA A 130 12.42 -20.72 -4.63
CA ALA A 130 13.59 -21.40 -5.22
C ALA A 130 13.92 -22.73 -4.54
N VAL A 131 13.47 -22.90 -3.30
CA VAL A 131 13.62 -24.11 -2.48
C VAL A 131 12.25 -24.55 -1.94
N ASP A 132 12.18 -25.73 -1.35
CA ASP A 132 10.93 -26.23 -0.76
C ASP A 132 10.41 -25.27 0.31
N VAL A 133 9.15 -24.88 0.16
CA VAL A 133 8.46 -23.96 1.06
C VAL A 133 7.75 -24.72 2.17
N VAL A 134 7.80 -24.17 3.38
CA VAL A 134 6.96 -24.61 4.49
C VAL A 134 5.75 -23.67 4.66
N ASN A 135 6.05 -22.39 4.75
CA ASN A 135 5.08 -21.31 4.85
C ASN A 135 5.75 -20.03 4.33
N GLY A 136 5.46 -19.64 3.12
CA GLY A 136 5.97 -18.46 2.46
C GLY A 136 4.84 -17.51 2.11
N SER A 137 5.08 -16.22 2.20
CA SER A 137 4.10 -15.19 1.81
C SER A 137 4.75 -14.15 0.90
N PHE A 138 3.95 -13.53 0.07
CA PHE A 138 4.41 -12.44 -0.79
C PHE A 138 3.28 -11.45 -1.03
N ASP A 139 3.68 -10.25 -1.37
CA ASP A 139 2.76 -9.17 -1.73
C ASP A 139 3.14 -8.57 -3.08
N MET A 140 2.16 -8.14 -3.86
CA MET A 140 2.39 -7.45 -5.13
C MET A 140 1.57 -6.17 -5.17
N TRP A 141 2.20 -5.08 -5.65
CA TRP A 141 1.55 -3.79 -5.82
C TRP A 141 1.68 -3.28 -7.24
N LEU A 142 0.55 -2.82 -7.76
CA LEU A 142 0.46 -1.98 -8.96
C LEU A 142 0.65 -0.51 -8.57
N PRO A 143 0.97 0.37 -9.53
CA PRO A 143 0.99 1.80 -9.29
C PRO A 143 -0.36 2.33 -8.83
N ILE A 144 -0.37 3.49 -8.18
CA ILE A 144 -1.63 4.18 -7.89
C ILE A 144 -2.35 4.56 -9.18
N THR A 145 -3.68 4.60 -9.13
CA THR A 145 -4.55 4.86 -10.29
C THR A 145 -4.11 6.06 -11.14
N GLN A 146 -3.60 7.11 -10.49
CA GLN A 146 -3.17 8.35 -11.18
C GLN A 146 -1.94 8.19 -12.08
N PHE A 147 -1.16 7.12 -11.92
CA PHE A 147 0.03 6.82 -12.72
C PHE A 147 -0.24 5.80 -13.84
N LEU A 148 -1.47 5.34 -13.95
CA LEU A 148 -1.87 4.39 -14.98
C LEU A 148 -2.64 5.12 -16.10
N GLU A 149 -2.20 4.93 -17.34
CA GLU A 149 -2.87 5.49 -18.51
C GLU A 149 -4.15 4.73 -18.87
N SER A 150 -4.24 3.46 -18.46
CA SER A 150 -5.38 2.57 -18.64
C SER A 150 -5.57 1.73 -17.37
N GLU A 151 -6.73 1.09 -17.22
CA GLU A 151 -7.01 0.23 -16.08
C GLU A 151 -6.05 -0.97 -16.04
N VAL A 152 -5.37 -1.15 -14.92
CA VAL A 152 -4.60 -2.36 -14.62
C VAL A 152 -4.98 -2.82 -13.22
N ILE A 153 -5.47 -4.05 -13.08
CA ILE A 153 -5.95 -4.58 -11.78
C ILE A 153 -5.54 -6.03 -11.58
N PHE A 154 -5.39 -6.45 -10.35
CA PHE A 154 -5.39 -7.86 -9.98
C PHE A 154 -6.81 -8.42 -10.05
N LEU A 155 -6.99 -9.65 -10.53
CA LEU A 155 -8.33 -10.27 -10.59
C LEU A 155 -8.78 -10.80 -9.22
N GLU A 156 -7.83 -11.14 -8.34
CA GLU A 156 -8.09 -11.56 -6.96
C GLU A 156 -7.37 -10.62 -5.97
N PRO A 157 -7.77 -9.35 -5.90
CA PRO A 157 -7.08 -8.37 -5.05
C PRO A 157 -7.42 -8.54 -3.59
N THR A 158 -6.55 -8.04 -2.71
CA THR A 158 -6.90 -7.76 -1.32
C THR A 158 -7.05 -6.26 -1.08
N PRO A 159 -8.06 -5.81 -0.32
CA PRO A 159 -8.24 -4.40 -0.03
C PRO A 159 -7.32 -3.90 1.10
N TYR A 160 -6.60 -4.81 1.76
CA TYR A 160 -5.73 -4.49 2.89
C TYR A 160 -4.31 -4.17 2.44
N THR A 161 -3.54 -3.51 3.32
CA THR A 161 -2.17 -3.05 3.04
C THR A 161 -2.09 -2.15 1.80
N THR A 162 -3.11 -1.29 1.67
CA THR A 162 -3.32 -0.36 0.55
C THR A 162 -3.14 1.12 0.95
N ILE A 163 -2.66 1.39 2.15
CA ILE A 163 -2.20 2.73 2.52
C ILE A 163 -1.06 3.10 1.57
N THR A 164 -1.12 4.30 0.97
CA THR A 164 -0.08 4.76 0.06
C THR A 164 1.05 5.46 0.81
N GLU A 165 2.26 5.38 0.26
CA GLU A 165 3.38 6.14 0.80
C GLU A 165 3.13 7.67 0.69
N PRO A 166 3.55 8.42 1.72
CA PRO A 166 4.36 8.06 2.89
C PRO A 166 3.54 7.65 4.14
N GLY A 167 2.30 7.18 4.00
CA GLY A 167 1.38 6.85 5.09
C GLY A 167 1.88 5.77 6.06
N TYR A 168 2.89 4.99 5.68
CA TYR A 168 3.50 3.97 6.54
C TYR A 168 4.64 4.47 7.45
N VAL A 169 4.95 5.77 7.42
CA VAL A 169 5.96 6.34 8.33
C VAL A 169 5.50 6.18 9.78
N HIS A 170 6.27 5.46 10.61
CA HIS A 170 5.87 5.04 11.95
C HIS A 170 5.53 6.21 12.88
N ARG A 171 6.25 7.31 12.79
CA ARG A 171 6.08 8.48 13.68
C ARG A 171 5.14 9.55 13.13
N SER A 172 4.64 9.41 11.91
CA SER A 172 3.58 10.28 11.38
C SER A 172 2.21 9.84 11.92
N ILE A 173 1.24 10.71 11.83
CA ILE A 173 -0.16 10.40 12.07
C ILE A 173 -0.81 10.11 10.72
N THR A 174 -1.30 8.90 10.53
CA THR A 174 -1.95 8.49 9.29
C THR A 174 -3.45 8.39 9.51
N ALA A 175 -4.22 9.17 8.75
CA ALA A 175 -5.66 9.23 8.82
C ALA A 175 -6.32 8.55 7.62
N THR A 176 -7.25 7.65 7.87
CA THR A 176 -8.21 7.14 6.90
C THR A 176 -9.48 8.00 6.89
N ALA A 177 -10.34 7.79 5.91
CA ALA A 177 -11.52 8.60 5.71
C ALA A 177 -12.81 7.85 6.02
N TYR A 178 -13.77 8.53 6.65
CA TYR A 178 -15.13 8.05 6.80
C TYR A 178 -16.15 9.15 6.46
N ASN A 179 -17.40 8.75 6.22
CA ASN A 179 -18.52 9.65 6.02
C ASN A 179 -19.16 9.99 7.37
N ASP A 180 -19.06 11.25 7.80
CA ASP A 180 -19.56 11.68 9.12
C ASP A 180 -21.11 11.63 9.21
N ALA A 181 -21.82 11.78 8.09
CA ALA A 181 -23.27 11.77 8.09
C ALA A 181 -23.88 10.41 8.48
N ASN A 182 -23.24 9.32 8.10
CA ASN A 182 -23.75 7.95 8.34
C ASN A 182 -22.75 7.01 9.00
N ARG A 183 -21.56 7.50 9.37
CA ARG A 183 -20.49 6.74 10.00
C ARG A 183 -19.95 5.57 9.18
N SER A 184 -20.16 5.55 7.86
CA SER A 184 -19.59 4.53 7.00
C SER A 184 -18.13 4.82 6.67
N PHE A 185 -17.31 3.77 6.65
CA PHE A 185 -15.94 3.87 6.15
C PHE A 185 -15.95 4.24 4.65
N TYR A 186 -15.03 5.08 4.22
CA TYR A 186 -14.90 5.45 2.81
C TYR A 186 -14.23 4.29 2.04
N ALA A 187 -14.97 3.67 1.12
CA ALA A 187 -14.54 2.45 0.45
C ALA A 187 -13.18 2.55 -0.25
N ASN A 188 -12.88 3.73 -0.83
CA ASN A 188 -11.59 3.95 -1.50
C ASN A 188 -10.46 4.30 -0.53
N SER A 189 -10.75 4.58 0.75
CA SER A 189 -9.68 4.83 1.73
C SER A 189 -8.73 3.65 1.83
N GLY A 190 -7.44 3.94 1.81
CA GLY A 190 -6.42 2.93 2.04
C GLY A 190 -6.61 2.23 3.39
N ARG A 191 -6.31 0.94 3.46
CA ARG A 191 -6.47 0.10 4.65
C ARG A 191 -5.14 -0.50 5.06
N GLY A 192 -4.94 -0.64 6.38
CA GLY A 192 -3.75 -1.25 6.96
C GLY A 192 -3.79 -2.80 6.98
N TYR A 193 -2.96 -3.46 7.76
CA TYR A 193 -1.83 -2.85 8.47
C TYR A 193 -0.66 -2.63 7.51
N ALA A 194 0.47 -2.08 8.00
CA ALA A 194 1.71 -2.09 7.25
C ALA A 194 2.19 -3.54 7.02
N ARG A 195 3.02 -3.76 6.00
CA ARG A 195 3.52 -5.08 5.64
C ARG A 195 4.34 -5.74 6.76
N ASP A 196 5.03 -4.96 7.57
CA ASP A 196 5.78 -5.39 8.75
C ASP A 196 4.89 -5.66 9.98
N GLY A 197 3.56 -5.55 9.84
CA GLY A 197 2.59 -5.71 10.91
C GLY A 197 2.39 -4.47 11.79
N TYR A 198 3.10 -3.36 11.52
CA TYR A 198 2.90 -2.13 12.27
C TYR A 198 1.48 -1.59 12.04
N VAL A 199 0.85 -1.16 13.16
CA VAL A 199 -0.52 -0.67 13.10
C VAL A 199 -0.59 0.69 12.41
N LYS A 200 -1.16 0.69 11.23
CA LYS A 200 -1.61 1.83 10.45
C LYS A 200 -2.98 1.47 9.83
N PRO A 201 -3.89 2.42 9.65
CA PRO A 201 -3.80 3.84 10.04
C PRO A 201 -3.76 4.03 11.55
N ASP A 202 -3.49 5.27 11.99
CA ASP A 202 -3.56 5.60 13.41
C ASP A 202 -5.00 5.90 13.84
N ILE A 203 -5.73 6.65 13.02
CA ILE A 203 -7.13 7.05 13.26
C ILE A 203 -7.91 7.14 11.96
N ALA A 204 -9.24 7.22 12.09
CA ALA A 204 -10.11 7.66 11.01
C ALA A 204 -10.66 9.06 11.29
N ALA A 205 -10.86 9.86 10.25
CA ALA A 205 -11.43 11.20 10.36
C ALA A 205 -12.45 11.47 9.25
N PRO A 206 -13.35 12.45 9.39
CA PRO A 206 -14.27 12.82 8.34
C PRO A 206 -13.53 13.15 7.04
N GLY A 207 -13.92 12.52 5.93
CA GLY A 207 -13.23 12.70 4.65
C GLY A 207 -14.16 12.58 3.45
N VAL A 208 -15.48 12.48 3.66
CA VAL A 208 -16.46 12.35 2.58
C VAL A 208 -17.39 13.56 2.60
N ASN A 209 -17.55 14.19 1.43
CA ASN A 209 -18.37 15.38 1.24
C ASN A 209 -18.04 16.52 2.23
N VAL A 210 -16.77 16.72 2.49
CA VAL A 210 -16.30 17.80 3.37
C VAL A 210 -16.46 19.13 2.66
N SER A 211 -17.20 20.06 3.29
CA SER A 211 -17.38 21.41 2.76
C SER A 211 -16.08 22.21 2.88
N THR A 212 -15.64 22.77 1.78
CA THR A 212 -14.43 23.61 1.69
C THR A 212 -14.73 24.89 0.91
N ILE A 213 -13.81 25.84 0.92
CA ILE A 213 -13.90 27.05 0.08
C ILE A 213 -13.92 26.74 -1.43
N MET A 214 -13.47 25.55 -1.83
CA MET A 214 -13.48 25.08 -3.22
C MET A 214 -14.70 24.20 -3.54
N GLY A 215 -15.67 24.11 -2.64
CA GLY A 215 -16.81 23.22 -2.75
C GLY A 215 -16.70 21.96 -1.88
N SER A 216 -17.54 20.97 -2.16
CA SER A 216 -17.52 19.70 -1.44
C SER A 216 -16.42 18.78 -1.98
N MET A 217 -15.57 18.24 -1.12
CA MET A 217 -14.45 17.37 -1.48
C MET A 217 -14.49 16.06 -0.70
N THR A 218 -13.99 14.99 -1.32
CA THR A 218 -13.92 13.64 -0.73
C THR A 218 -12.53 13.05 -0.92
N GLY A 219 -12.00 12.42 0.12
CA GLY A 219 -10.74 11.68 0.11
C GLY A 219 -10.02 11.72 1.45
N THR A 220 -9.02 10.87 1.59
CA THR A 220 -8.17 10.83 2.79
C THR A 220 -7.36 12.12 2.99
N SER A 221 -7.17 12.92 1.95
CA SER A 221 -6.58 14.26 2.06
C SER A 221 -7.44 15.19 2.93
N MET A 222 -8.78 15.08 2.84
CA MET A 222 -9.70 15.84 3.70
C MET A 222 -9.62 15.35 5.14
N ALA A 223 -9.58 14.05 5.35
CA ALA A 223 -9.39 13.45 6.66
C ALA A 223 -8.05 13.91 7.30
N ALA A 224 -6.98 13.93 6.53
CA ALA A 224 -5.68 14.41 6.99
C ALA A 224 -5.70 15.90 7.35
N ALA A 225 -6.36 16.74 6.56
CA ALA A 225 -6.49 18.18 6.84
C ALA A 225 -7.27 18.45 8.13
N ILE A 226 -8.40 17.75 8.34
CA ILE A 226 -9.19 17.86 9.57
C ILE A 226 -8.38 17.38 10.77
N THR A 227 -7.69 16.26 10.64
CA THR A 227 -6.78 15.73 11.69
C THR A 227 -5.68 16.73 12.01
N ALA A 228 -5.07 17.36 11.01
CA ALA A 228 -4.03 18.36 11.22
C ALA A 228 -4.56 19.60 11.98
N GLY A 229 -5.80 20.02 11.71
CA GLY A 229 -6.48 21.05 12.48
C GLY A 229 -6.66 20.68 13.95
N GLY A 230 -7.10 19.47 14.22
CA GLY A 230 -7.19 18.94 15.59
C GLY A 230 -5.82 18.86 16.29
N VAL A 231 -4.79 18.40 15.59
CA VAL A 231 -3.41 18.39 16.11
C VAL A 231 -2.94 19.79 16.46
N ALA A 232 -3.24 20.80 15.61
CA ALA A 232 -2.85 22.19 15.89
C ALA A 232 -3.47 22.71 17.19
N GLN A 233 -4.75 22.39 17.46
CA GLN A 233 -5.41 22.74 18.72
C GLN A 233 -4.76 22.04 19.93
N ILE A 234 -4.45 20.76 19.80
CA ILE A 234 -3.77 20.01 20.88
C ILE A 234 -2.35 20.57 21.08
N MET A 235 -1.64 20.95 20.03
CA MET A 235 -0.30 21.55 20.14
C MET A 235 -0.37 22.93 20.80
N GLN A 236 -1.39 23.73 20.52
CA GLN A 236 -1.60 25.00 21.24
C GLN A 236 -1.72 24.74 22.73
N TRP A 237 -2.62 23.87 23.17
CA TRP A 237 -2.79 23.51 24.56
C TRP A 237 -1.51 22.91 25.19
N ALA A 238 -0.83 22.00 24.47
CA ALA A 238 0.34 21.31 25.02
C ALA A 238 1.57 22.22 25.07
N VAL A 239 1.92 22.87 23.97
CA VAL A 239 3.19 23.58 23.80
C VAL A 239 3.05 25.07 24.16
N VAL A 240 2.05 25.76 23.59
CA VAL A 240 1.90 27.21 23.76
C VAL A 240 1.40 27.55 25.17
N ASP A 241 0.40 26.82 25.65
CA ASP A 241 -0.16 27.01 27.00
C ASP A 241 0.66 26.31 28.08
N GLY A 242 1.75 25.63 27.73
CA GLY A 242 2.75 25.08 28.65
C GLY A 242 2.37 23.76 29.35
N ASN A 243 1.29 23.06 28.94
CA ASN A 243 0.85 21.82 29.58
C ASN A 243 1.77 20.61 29.26
N ASN A 244 2.41 20.61 28.09
CA ASN A 244 3.42 19.62 27.69
C ASN A 244 4.37 20.21 26.65
N VAL A 245 5.32 21.01 27.09
CA VAL A 245 6.26 21.75 26.23
C VAL A 245 7.26 20.87 25.47
N LEU A 246 7.33 19.58 25.79
CA LEU A 246 8.22 18.61 25.12
C LEU A 246 7.48 17.78 24.06
N ALA A 247 6.23 18.07 23.80
CA ALA A 247 5.40 17.30 22.88
C ALA A 247 5.99 17.26 21.46
N ASP A 248 5.98 16.08 20.88
CA ASP A 248 6.42 15.73 19.54
C ASP A 248 5.30 15.04 18.75
N SER A 249 5.59 14.61 17.54
CA SER A 249 4.64 13.89 16.68
C SER A 249 4.06 12.61 17.34
N PHE A 250 4.87 11.88 18.08
CA PHE A 250 4.44 10.67 18.79
C PHE A 250 3.51 10.99 19.95
N THR A 251 3.77 12.06 20.67
CA THR A 251 2.90 12.57 21.74
C THR A 251 1.53 12.98 21.19
N MET A 252 1.51 13.74 20.09
CA MET A 252 0.25 14.15 19.43
C MET A 252 -0.56 12.95 18.97
N ARG A 253 0.10 11.97 18.34
CA ARG A 253 -0.51 10.69 17.96
C ARG A 253 -1.19 10.02 19.15
N ASN A 254 -0.52 9.91 20.28
CA ASN A 254 -1.05 9.27 21.48
C ASN A 254 -2.25 10.03 22.06
N TYR A 255 -2.26 11.36 22.03
CA TYR A 255 -3.42 12.14 22.46
C TYR A 255 -4.63 11.88 21.54
N LEU A 256 -4.45 11.87 20.23
CA LEU A 256 -5.52 11.54 19.28
C LEU A 256 -6.06 10.13 19.52
N ILE A 257 -5.19 9.13 19.65
CA ILE A 257 -5.57 7.73 19.91
C ILE A 257 -6.38 7.60 21.21
N ARG A 258 -6.00 8.32 22.27
CA ARG A 258 -6.72 8.30 23.54
C ARG A 258 -8.10 8.96 23.45
N GLY A 259 -8.20 10.04 22.67
CA GLY A 259 -9.45 10.75 22.42
C GLY A 259 -10.32 10.16 21.33
N ALA A 260 -9.83 9.17 20.59
CA ALA A 260 -10.55 8.59 19.47
C ALA A 260 -11.85 7.90 19.92
N ARG A 261 -12.90 8.12 19.15
CA ARG A 261 -14.19 7.47 19.39
C ARG A 261 -14.14 6.03 18.89
N ARG A 262 -14.65 5.11 19.72
CA ARG A 262 -14.71 3.69 19.40
C ARG A 262 -16.15 3.20 19.47
N GLU A 263 -16.58 2.49 18.45
CA GLU A 263 -17.87 1.83 18.42
C GLU A 263 -17.78 0.50 19.16
N ALA A 264 -18.72 0.22 20.06
CA ALA A 264 -18.70 -0.98 20.92
C ALA A 264 -18.78 -2.31 20.13
N THR A 265 -19.26 -2.24 18.88
CA THR A 265 -19.40 -3.39 17.98
C THR A 265 -18.14 -3.74 17.22
N MET A 266 -17.09 -2.92 17.31
CA MET A 266 -15.84 -3.09 16.57
C MET A 266 -14.65 -3.34 17.51
N SER A 267 -13.70 -4.13 17.06
CA SER A 267 -12.42 -4.28 17.75
C SER A 267 -11.42 -3.22 17.26
N TYR A 268 -10.62 -2.68 18.16
CA TYR A 268 -9.58 -1.69 17.89
C TYR A 268 -8.24 -2.12 18.49
N PRO A 269 -7.09 -1.86 17.80
CA PRO A 269 -7.03 -1.27 16.45
C PRO A 269 -7.52 -2.22 15.38
N ASN A 270 -7.99 -1.67 14.24
CA ASN A 270 -8.32 -2.45 13.06
C ASN A 270 -7.78 -1.80 11.78
N ARG A 271 -7.90 -2.53 10.66
CA ARG A 271 -7.25 -2.16 9.39
C ARG A 271 -7.87 -0.94 8.70
N GLU A 272 -9.08 -0.56 9.07
CA GLU A 272 -9.84 0.54 8.47
C GLU A 272 -9.78 1.79 9.35
N TRP A 273 -10.13 1.66 10.61
CA TRP A 273 -10.29 2.76 11.56
C TRP A 273 -9.05 3.03 12.41
N GLY A 274 -8.03 2.18 12.34
CA GLY A 274 -6.90 2.28 13.25
C GLY A 274 -7.35 2.12 14.71
N TYR A 275 -7.06 3.10 15.52
CA TYR A 275 -7.47 3.12 16.94
C TYR A 275 -8.84 3.80 17.20
N GLY A 276 -9.54 4.24 16.14
CA GLY A 276 -10.85 4.84 16.22
C GLY A 276 -11.02 6.13 15.44
#